data_3b476612534467e822a5feaeee4ab6b7
#
_entry.id   3b476612534467e822a5feaeee4ab6b7
#
_cell.length_a   1.000
_cell.length_b   1.000
_cell.length_c   1.000
_cell.angle_alpha   90.00
_cell.angle_beta   90.00
_cell.angle_gamma   90.00
#
_symmetry.space_group_name_H-M   'P 1'
#
loop_
_entity.id
_entity.type
_entity.pdbx_description
1 polymer ?
#
loop_
_entity_poly.entity_id
_entity_poly.type
_entity_poly.pdbx_seq_one_letter_code
_entity_poly.pdbx_strand_id
1 'polypeptide(L)'
;MNWKRTLLFIPLGFGVAYGFAAGSEPVDYRPEAQRLTQAATNSLFGFSRLATMCDTFGPRFTGSKNLEAAIDWCLAEMKKDGFLNVRGEEVTVPRWVRGSESIELLSPRRRELPMLGLGGSVGTPPEGIMAEVLVVTGFDDLKNHAAEAKGKIVLFNVPFTEYRETVIVRTQGAIHAARAEAVASLIRSVGPFSMQTPHTGGMSYADGVKKIPHAALSLEDANMLSRMQARGEPLRVRLKMEARTLSDGISRNVIAEIPGREKPEEIVIVSGHIDSWDVGQGAMDDGGGCLAAWEAARLMLKLGLRPKRTVRVVLWTNEENGIRGAIQYAKRHEATLAKHTLAIESDAGVFRPTGFGFLGSGRGMEIIRGVAKLLDPIGSGSIAKGCRGADVLKLVRGGVPVMHLEVEREKYFWFHHTDADTIDKLDPAEFNRCVAAMAVMAYVIADLPETLPR
;
A
#
# COMPACT_ATOMS: atom_id res chain seq x y z
N MET A 1 34.01 -23.42 -59.96
CA MET A 1 34.65 -22.54 -58.94
C MET A 1 33.57 -21.61 -58.39
N ASN A 2 32.93 -22.02 -57.28
CA ASN A 2 31.88 -21.26 -56.62
C ASN A 2 32.41 -20.68 -55.31
N TRP A 3 32.58 -19.37 -55.25
CA TRP A 3 32.90 -18.68 -54.02
C TRP A 3 31.62 -18.30 -53.28
N LYS A 4 31.36 -18.99 -52.14
CA LYS A 4 30.36 -18.57 -51.14
C LYS A 4 30.99 -17.42 -50.31
N ARG A 5 30.43 -16.20 -50.39
CA ARG A 5 30.69 -15.12 -49.47
C ARG A 5 29.84 -15.32 -48.21
N THR A 6 30.51 -15.60 -47.13
CA THR A 6 29.90 -15.57 -45.78
C THR A 6 29.78 -14.13 -45.30
N LEU A 7 28.57 -13.61 -45.20
CA LEU A 7 28.29 -12.32 -44.58
C LEU A 7 28.30 -12.51 -43.04
N LEU A 8 29.28 -11.94 -42.41
CA LEU A 8 29.31 -11.79 -40.94
C LEU A 8 28.30 -10.70 -40.55
N PHE A 9 27.21 -11.07 -39.90
CA PHE A 9 26.33 -10.11 -39.21
C PHE A 9 26.97 -9.73 -37.87
N ILE A 10 27.48 -8.51 -37.78
CA ILE A 10 27.82 -7.88 -36.52
C ILE A 10 26.53 -7.26 -36.01
N PRO A 11 26.03 -7.63 -34.83
CA PRO A 11 24.89 -6.94 -34.23
C PRO A 11 25.33 -5.53 -33.80
N LEU A 12 24.88 -4.52 -34.52
CA LEU A 12 24.94 -3.15 -34.07
C LEU A 12 24.04 -3.01 -32.83
N GLY A 13 24.65 -3.00 -31.65
CA GLY A 13 23.98 -2.64 -30.41
C GLY A 13 23.51 -1.18 -30.49
N PHE A 14 22.21 -0.97 -30.62
CA PHE A 14 21.62 0.36 -30.46
C PHE A 14 21.81 0.81 -29.03
N GLY A 15 22.84 1.61 -28.78
CA GLY A 15 23.00 2.34 -27.53
C GLY A 15 21.87 3.35 -27.38
N VAL A 16 21.14 3.28 -26.27
CA VAL A 16 20.16 4.30 -25.91
C VAL A 16 20.93 5.55 -25.46
N ALA A 17 21.16 6.48 -26.38
CA ALA A 17 21.77 7.77 -26.06
C ALA A 17 20.70 8.71 -25.49
N TYR A 18 20.88 9.14 -24.25
CA TYR A 18 20.08 10.21 -23.66
C TYR A 18 20.55 11.55 -24.22
N GLY A 19 19.76 12.18 -25.10
CA GLY A 19 20.02 13.53 -25.60
C GLY A 19 19.79 14.55 -24.49
N PHE A 20 20.86 14.98 -23.84
CA PHE A 20 20.96 16.15 -22.97
C PHE A 20 21.54 17.35 -23.74
N ALA A 21 21.47 18.55 -23.16
CA ALA A 21 21.95 19.78 -23.75
C ALA A 21 23.32 19.62 -24.38
N ALA A 22 23.57 20.31 -25.48
CA ALA A 22 24.78 20.20 -26.31
C ALA A 22 26.06 20.33 -25.46
N GLY A 23 26.79 19.21 -25.26
CA GLY A 23 28.14 19.26 -24.68
C GLY A 23 28.56 18.11 -23.76
N SER A 24 27.66 17.22 -23.27
CA SER A 24 28.06 16.09 -22.47
C SER A 24 27.79 14.74 -23.18
N GLU A 25 28.79 13.84 -23.17
CA GLU A 25 28.57 12.48 -23.63
C GLU A 25 27.46 11.80 -22.78
N PRO A 26 26.60 10.99 -23.40
CA PRO A 26 25.55 10.29 -22.67
C PRO A 26 26.18 9.32 -21.68
N VAL A 27 25.79 9.42 -20.40
CA VAL A 27 26.25 8.50 -19.35
C VAL A 27 25.61 7.13 -19.57
N ASP A 28 26.44 6.09 -19.63
CA ASP A 28 25.98 4.69 -19.71
C ASP A 28 25.79 4.11 -18.31
N TYR A 29 24.54 3.90 -17.92
CA TYR A 29 24.17 3.32 -16.61
C TYR A 29 23.98 1.79 -16.60
N ARG A 30 24.25 1.10 -17.72
CA ARG A 30 24.12 -0.37 -17.79
C ARG A 30 24.98 -1.10 -16.77
N PRO A 31 26.26 -0.71 -16.51
CA PRO A 31 27.09 -1.39 -15.51
C PRO A 31 26.51 -1.28 -14.09
N GLU A 32 26.06 -0.10 -13.67
CA GLU A 32 25.49 0.14 -12.35
C GLU A 32 24.14 -0.59 -12.19
N ALA A 33 23.27 -0.52 -13.21
CA ALA A 33 22.00 -1.23 -13.24
C ALA A 33 22.20 -2.74 -13.12
N GLN A 34 23.18 -3.31 -13.85
CA GLN A 34 23.52 -4.73 -13.76
C GLN A 34 24.03 -5.12 -12.35
N ARG A 35 24.91 -4.33 -11.76
CA ARG A 35 25.45 -4.55 -10.41
C ARG A 35 24.34 -4.53 -9.36
N LEU A 36 23.43 -3.53 -9.42
CA LEU A 36 22.29 -3.40 -8.52
C LEU A 36 21.33 -4.59 -8.67
N THR A 37 20.98 -4.95 -9.92
CA THR A 37 20.09 -6.07 -10.21
C THR A 37 20.69 -7.39 -9.69
N GLN A 38 21.95 -7.68 -9.97
CA GLN A 38 22.62 -8.88 -9.48
C GLN A 38 22.70 -8.91 -7.95
N ALA A 39 23.02 -7.79 -7.30
CA ALA A 39 23.09 -7.71 -5.85
C ALA A 39 21.72 -7.94 -5.19
N ALA A 40 20.65 -7.44 -5.78
CA ALA A 40 19.28 -7.65 -5.28
C ALA A 40 18.83 -9.10 -5.49
N THR A 41 18.98 -9.65 -6.70
CA THR A 41 18.45 -10.98 -7.03
C THR A 41 19.23 -12.15 -6.42
N ASN A 42 20.48 -11.93 -6.02
CA ASN A 42 21.33 -12.95 -5.39
C ASN A 42 21.37 -12.89 -3.87
N SER A 43 20.49 -12.14 -3.21
CA SER A 43 20.51 -11.96 -1.76
C SER A 43 19.11 -12.20 -1.16
N LEU A 44 19.04 -12.98 -0.11
CA LEU A 44 17.83 -13.13 0.70
C LEU A 44 17.78 -12.16 1.89
N PHE A 45 18.78 -11.27 2.02
CA PHE A 45 18.90 -10.40 3.19
C PHE A 45 17.70 -9.49 3.39
N GLY A 46 17.24 -8.81 2.33
CA GLY A 46 16.06 -7.94 2.40
C GLY A 46 14.78 -8.70 2.78
N PHE A 47 14.55 -9.86 2.18
CA PHE A 47 13.41 -10.71 2.49
C PHE A 47 13.48 -11.27 3.93
N SER A 48 14.65 -11.69 4.40
CA SER A 48 14.82 -12.14 5.78
C SER A 48 14.57 -11.02 6.79
N ARG A 49 14.92 -9.77 6.43
CA ARG A 49 14.63 -8.58 7.25
C ARG A 49 13.13 -8.27 7.26
N LEU A 50 12.43 -8.44 6.13
CA LEU A 50 10.97 -8.36 6.07
C LEU A 50 10.33 -9.41 6.98
N ALA A 51 10.76 -10.66 6.89
CA ALA A 51 10.29 -11.73 7.78
C ALA A 51 10.51 -11.38 9.25
N THR A 52 11.71 -10.84 9.60
CA THR A 52 11.99 -10.38 10.97
C THR A 52 11.02 -9.30 11.44
N MET A 53 10.70 -8.32 10.59
CA MET A 53 9.73 -7.27 10.93
C MET A 53 8.33 -7.85 11.15
N CYS A 54 7.86 -8.70 10.24
CA CYS A 54 6.55 -9.35 10.31
C CYS A 54 6.40 -10.25 11.56
N ASP A 55 7.38 -11.11 11.80
CA ASP A 55 7.32 -12.10 12.88
C ASP A 55 7.53 -11.47 14.26
N THR A 56 8.32 -10.38 14.34
CA THR A 56 8.62 -9.73 15.63
C THR A 56 7.53 -8.77 16.07
N PHE A 57 6.98 -7.99 15.15
CA PHE A 57 6.03 -6.93 15.49
C PHE A 57 4.59 -7.25 15.11
N GLY A 58 4.37 -8.19 14.16
CA GLY A 58 3.03 -8.53 13.68
C GLY A 58 2.31 -7.32 13.08
N PRO A 59 0.99 -7.17 13.33
CA PRO A 59 0.22 -6.04 12.85
C PRO A 59 0.71 -4.73 13.46
N ARG A 60 0.86 -3.70 12.62
CA ARG A 60 1.46 -2.42 12.97
C ARG A 60 0.48 -1.26 12.80
N PHE A 61 -0.74 -1.45 13.31
CA PHE A 61 -1.78 -0.43 13.14
C PHE A 61 -1.40 0.89 13.80
N THR A 62 -1.81 1.99 13.17
CA THR A 62 -1.53 3.35 13.64
C THR A 62 -1.93 3.57 15.09
N GLY A 63 -1.00 4.09 15.91
CA GLY A 63 -1.18 4.35 17.33
C GLY A 63 -1.02 3.11 18.21
N SER A 64 -0.61 1.97 17.67
CA SER A 64 -0.28 0.77 18.43
C SER A 64 1.16 0.79 18.95
N LYS A 65 1.42 0.00 20.00
CA LYS A 65 2.78 -0.22 20.51
C LYS A 65 3.67 -0.97 19.51
N ASN A 66 3.07 -1.85 18.71
CA ASN A 66 3.77 -2.64 17.71
C ASN A 66 4.35 -1.74 16.62
N LEU A 67 3.58 -0.77 16.12
CA LEU A 67 4.06 0.19 15.14
C LEU A 67 5.23 1.00 15.68
N GLU A 68 5.12 1.56 16.89
CA GLU A 68 6.21 2.37 17.46
C GLU A 68 7.49 1.53 17.70
N ALA A 69 7.35 0.28 18.13
CA ALA A 69 8.49 -0.63 18.27
C ALA A 69 9.14 -0.98 16.92
N ALA A 70 8.33 -1.17 15.86
CA ALA A 70 8.83 -1.38 14.50
C ALA A 70 9.57 -0.14 13.97
N ILE A 71 9.05 1.06 14.22
CA ILE A 71 9.72 2.32 13.89
C ILE A 71 11.08 2.42 14.58
N ASP A 72 11.13 2.17 15.89
CA ASP A 72 12.39 2.22 16.66
C ASP A 72 13.42 1.20 16.12
N TRP A 73 12.96 0.00 15.78
CA TRP A 73 13.80 -1.02 15.17
C TRP A 73 14.32 -0.58 13.79
N CYS A 74 13.47 -0.03 12.92
CA CYS A 74 13.88 0.49 11.62
C CYS A 74 14.97 1.57 11.77
N LEU A 75 14.76 2.55 12.67
CA LEU A 75 15.72 3.62 12.93
C LEU A 75 17.08 3.06 13.41
N ALA A 76 17.07 2.04 14.27
CA ALA A 76 18.29 1.41 14.78
C ALA A 76 19.02 0.62 13.68
N GLU A 77 18.29 -0.18 12.89
CA GLU A 77 18.88 -1.00 11.83
C GLU A 77 19.40 -0.16 10.66
N MET A 78 18.70 0.92 10.27
CA MET A 78 19.18 1.85 9.23
C MET A 78 20.50 2.55 9.64
N LYS A 79 20.67 2.88 10.93
CA LYS A 79 21.96 3.40 11.43
C LYS A 79 23.07 2.36 11.31
N LYS A 80 22.80 1.09 11.63
CA LYS A 80 23.78 -0.03 11.47
C LYS A 80 24.12 -0.28 10.00
N ASP A 81 23.19 -0.07 9.08
CA ASP A 81 23.41 -0.18 7.64
C ASP A 81 24.32 0.94 7.09
N GLY A 82 24.57 2.00 7.87
CA GLY A 82 25.41 3.13 7.49
C GLY A 82 24.69 4.28 6.81
N PHE A 83 23.35 4.33 6.89
CA PHE A 83 22.60 5.52 6.46
C PHE A 83 22.94 6.72 7.34
N LEU A 84 22.88 7.89 6.72
CA LEU A 84 23.02 9.17 7.42
C LEU A 84 21.66 9.84 7.64
N ASN A 85 21.63 10.86 8.50
CA ASN A 85 20.42 11.63 8.82
C ASN A 85 19.22 10.76 9.23
N VAL A 86 19.47 9.62 9.88
CA VAL A 86 18.44 8.67 10.33
C VAL A 86 17.66 9.29 11.50
N ARG A 87 16.36 9.51 11.29
CA ARG A 87 15.48 10.14 12.25
C ARG A 87 14.03 9.74 12.10
N GLY A 88 13.24 9.87 13.18
CA GLY A 88 11.78 9.86 13.14
C GLY A 88 11.26 11.29 13.01
N GLU A 89 10.35 11.56 12.07
CA GLU A 89 9.62 12.83 12.00
C GLU A 89 8.22 12.66 12.57
N GLU A 90 7.93 13.37 13.68
CA GLU A 90 6.67 13.23 14.41
C GLU A 90 5.45 13.61 13.58
N VAL A 91 4.39 12.82 13.75
CA VAL A 91 3.09 12.94 13.11
C VAL A 91 2.00 12.70 14.14
N THR A 92 1.05 13.64 14.26
CA THR A 92 -0.16 13.43 15.06
C THR A 92 -1.12 12.52 14.29
N VAL A 93 -1.49 11.39 14.89
CA VAL A 93 -2.27 10.33 14.23
C VAL A 93 -3.54 9.99 15.00
N PRO A 94 -4.63 9.60 14.32
CA PRO A 94 -5.83 9.12 14.97
C PRO A 94 -5.54 7.79 15.66
N ARG A 95 -6.25 7.52 16.76
CA ARG A 95 -6.18 6.23 17.45
C ARG A 95 -7.55 5.59 17.53
N TRP A 96 -7.64 4.41 16.97
CA TRP A 96 -8.81 3.56 17.04
C TRP A 96 -8.39 2.18 17.53
N VAL A 97 -9.23 1.53 18.30
CA VAL A 97 -8.98 0.19 18.86
C VAL A 97 -10.19 -0.67 18.56
N ARG A 98 -9.96 -1.82 17.95
CA ARG A 98 -10.99 -2.81 17.60
C ARG A 98 -11.64 -3.41 18.86
N GLY A 99 -10.82 -3.87 19.81
CA GLY A 99 -11.29 -4.65 20.96
C GLY A 99 -11.76 -6.05 20.55
N SER A 100 -12.52 -6.69 21.44
CA SER A 100 -13.13 -7.99 21.16
C SER A 100 -14.36 -7.81 20.26
N GLU A 101 -14.54 -8.73 19.32
CA GLU A 101 -15.68 -8.69 18.41
C GLU A 101 -16.16 -10.08 18.02
N SER A 102 -17.44 -10.23 17.79
CA SER A 102 -18.06 -11.47 17.35
C SER A 102 -19.42 -11.23 16.69
N ILE A 103 -19.77 -12.10 15.78
CA ILE A 103 -21.13 -12.22 15.25
C ILE A 103 -21.60 -13.67 15.25
N GLU A 104 -22.76 -13.91 15.83
CA GLU A 104 -23.41 -15.22 15.88
C GLU A 104 -24.73 -15.18 15.10
N LEU A 105 -24.90 -16.04 14.11
CA LEU A 105 -26.20 -16.34 13.52
C LEU A 105 -27.01 -17.14 14.55
N LEU A 106 -28.18 -16.65 14.90
CA LEU A 106 -29.09 -17.28 15.89
C LEU A 106 -30.22 -18.09 15.25
N SER A 107 -30.70 -17.64 14.09
CA SER A 107 -31.78 -18.27 13.31
C SER A 107 -31.40 -18.22 11.83
N PRO A 108 -31.68 -19.27 11.06
CA PRO A 108 -32.42 -20.49 11.41
C PRO A 108 -31.63 -21.54 12.19
N ARG A 109 -30.33 -21.37 12.37
CA ARG A 109 -29.45 -22.22 13.16
C ARG A 109 -28.34 -21.43 13.82
N ARG A 110 -27.82 -21.87 14.93
CA ARG A 110 -26.67 -21.21 15.58
C ARG A 110 -25.38 -21.51 14.84
N ARG A 111 -24.62 -20.43 14.55
CA ARG A 111 -23.30 -20.52 13.97
C ARG A 111 -22.55 -19.20 14.21
N GLU A 112 -21.30 -19.28 14.69
CA GLU A 112 -20.37 -18.15 14.65
C GLU A 112 -19.95 -17.88 13.19
N LEU A 113 -19.88 -16.60 12.82
CA LEU A 113 -19.46 -16.16 11.50
C LEU A 113 -18.15 -15.39 11.66
N PRO A 114 -17.11 -15.66 10.85
CA PRO A 114 -15.95 -14.80 10.77
C PRO A 114 -16.35 -13.36 10.41
N MET A 115 -15.81 -12.40 11.17
CA MET A 115 -16.07 -10.98 10.93
C MET A 115 -14.83 -10.14 11.26
N LEU A 116 -14.75 -8.95 10.66
CA LEU A 116 -13.85 -7.89 11.07
C LEU A 116 -14.60 -6.56 11.13
N GLY A 117 -14.59 -5.91 12.27
CA GLY A 117 -15.08 -4.54 12.40
C GLY A 117 -14.30 -3.61 11.45
N LEU A 118 -14.94 -2.60 10.91
CA LEU A 118 -14.28 -1.66 10.01
C LEU A 118 -13.62 -0.53 10.79
N GLY A 119 -12.44 -0.11 10.34
CA GLY A 119 -11.62 0.88 11.02
C GLY A 119 -12.31 2.24 11.12
N GLY A 120 -12.46 2.73 12.35
CA GLY A 120 -13.24 3.92 12.68
C GLY A 120 -14.67 3.63 13.12
N SER A 121 -15.14 2.38 13.06
CA SER A 121 -16.45 2.00 13.57
C SER A 121 -16.59 2.26 15.06
N VAL A 122 -17.81 2.57 15.50
CA VAL A 122 -18.19 2.53 16.91
C VAL A 122 -18.52 1.10 17.35
N GLY A 123 -18.42 0.83 18.65
CA GLY A 123 -18.82 -0.44 19.23
C GLY A 123 -20.32 -0.59 19.40
N THR A 124 -20.74 -1.77 19.87
CA THR A 124 -22.08 -2.06 20.33
C THR A 124 -22.25 -1.73 21.82
N PRO A 125 -23.47 -1.67 22.36
CA PRO A 125 -23.67 -1.83 23.80
C PRO A 125 -23.01 -3.11 24.34
N PRO A 126 -22.69 -3.19 25.65
CA PRO A 126 -21.98 -4.35 26.23
C PRO A 126 -22.68 -5.70 26.02
N GLU A 127 -24.02 -5.71 26.02
CA GLU A 127 -24.85 -6.90 25.72
C GLU A 127 -24.82 -7.29 24.22
N GLY A 128 -24.35 -6.40 23.36
CA GLY A 128 -24.40 -6.54 21.91
C GLY A 128 -25.72 -6.06 21.32
N ILE A 129 -25.84 -6.20 20.00
CA ILE A 129 -27.05 -5.94 19.24
C ILE A 129 -27.60 -7.26 18.75
N MET A 130 -28.87 -7.55 19.10
CA MET A 130 -29.59 -8.71 18.61
C MET A 130 -30.73 -8.23 17.70
N ALA A 131 -30.63 -8.49 16.40
CA ALA A 131 -31.61 -8.01 15.43
C ALA A 131 -31.74 -8.94 14.23
N GLU A 132 -32.82 -8.74 13.46
CA GLU A 132 -32.95 -9.36 12.15
C GLU A 132 -31.96 -8.76 11.17
N VAL A 133 -31.57 -9.53 10.15
CA VAL A 133 -30.73 -9.07 9.05
C VAL A 133 -31.57 -8.82 7.82
N LEU A 134 -31.40 -7.64 7.20
CA LEU A 134 -31.89 -7.32 5.88
C LEU A 134 -30.71 -7.31 4.91
N VAL A 135 -30.69 -8.24 3.97
CA VAL A 135 -29.66 -8.30 2.93
C VAL A 135 -30.10 -7.47 1.73
N VAL A 136 -29.23 -6.57 1.28
CA VAL A 136 -29.45 -5.69 0.12
C VAL A 136 -28.27 -5.76 -0.84
N THR A 137 -28.51 -5.45 -2.11
CA THR A 137 -27.53 -5.52 -3.20
C THR A 137 -26.83 -4.18 -3.49
N GLY A 138 -27.14 -3.14 -2.72
CA GLY A 138 -26.54 -1.80 -2.87
C GLY A 138 -27.38 -0.71 -2.22
N PHE A 139 -26.98 0.54 -2.41
CA PHE A 139 -27.65 1.68 -1.79
C PHE A 139 -29.05 1.95 -2.36
N ASP A 140 -29.25 1.74 -3.66
CA ASP A 140 -30.57 1.92 -4.29
C ASP A 140 -31.55 0.84 -3.83
N ASP A 141 -31.07 -0.40 -3.68
CA ASP A 141 -31.86 -1.50 -3.14
C ASP A 141 -32.27 -1.20 -1.69
N LEU A 142 -31.33 -0.74 -0.86
CA LEU A 142 -31.64 -0.29 0.50
C LEU A 142 -32.69 0.83 0.52
N LYS A 143 -32.62 1.79 -0.40
CA LYS A 143 -33.58 2.88 -0.50
C LYS A 143 -35.00 2.37 -0.78
N ASN A 144 -35.11 1.36 -1.63
CA ASN A 144 -36.40 0.73 -1.95
C ASN A 144 -37.00 -0.07 -0.77
N HIS A 145 -36.13 -0.56 0.13
CA HIS A 145 -36.50 -1.33 1.33
C HIS A 145 -36.29 -0.56 2.65
N ALA A 146 -36.21 0.79 2.59
CA ALA A 146 -35.86 1.61 3.75
C ALA A 146 -36.78 1.38 4.97
N ALA A 147 -38.09 1.20 4.74
CA ALA A 147 -39.06 0.93 5.80
C ALA A 147 -38.79 -0.43 6.50
N GLU A 148 -38.29 -1.42 5.78
CA GLU A 148 -37.96 -2.73 6.30
C GLU A 148 -36.64 -2.75 7.08
N ALA A 149 -35.72 -1.79 6.80
CA ALA A 149 -34.42 -1.68 7.44
C ALA A 149 -34.50 -1.17 8.88
N LYS A 150 -35.58 -0.50 9.24
CA LYS A 150 -35.75 0.09 10.58
C LYS A 150 -35.61 -0.96 11.68
N GLY A 151 -34.68 -0.73 12.61
CA GLY A 151 -34.38 -1.62 13.73
C GLY A 151 -33.66 -2.91 13.36
N LYS A 152 -33.33 -3.13 12.09
CA LYS A 152 -32.57 -4.30 11.61
C LYS A 152 -31.08 -4.00 11.44
N ILE A 153 -30.30 -5.03 11.20
CA ILE A 153 -28.93 -4.97 10.72
C ILE A 153 -28.97 -5.07 9.19
N VAL A 154 -28.43 -4.08 8.49
CA VAL A 154 -28.37 -4.10 7.02
C VAL A 154 -27.07 -4.76 6.57
N LEU A 155 -27.15 -5.80 5.74
CA LEU A 155 -25.99 -6.44 5.08
C LEU A 155 -25.96 -6.06 3.61
N PHE A 156 -24.94 -5.29 3.20
CA PHE A 156 -24.67 -5.00 1.79
C PHE A 156 -23.91 -6.18 1.16
N ASN A 157 -24.61 -7.04 0.43
CA ASN A 157 -24.02 -8.15 -0.32
C ASN A 157 -23.68 -7.73 -1.76
N VAL A 158 -22.71 -6.82 -1.91
CA VAL A 158 -22.27 -6.28 -3.20
C VAL A 158 -21.10 -7.10 -3.75
N PRO A 159 -21.22 -7.73 -4.94
CA PRO A 159 -20.09 -8.42 -5.57
C PRO A 159 -18.94 -7.47 -5.89
N PHE A 160 -17.72 -7.98 -5.77
CA PHE A 160 -16.52 -7.25 -6.17
C PHE A 160 -16.45 -7.14 -7.70
N THR A 161 -16.27 -5.92 -8.19
CA THR A 161 -15.97 -5.60 -9.60
C THR A 161 -14.58 -5.00 -9.72
N GLU A 162 -14.46 -3.74 -9.34
CA GLU A 162 -13.22 -3.02 -9.13
C GLU A 162 -13.18 -2.42 -7.73
N TYR A 163 -11.98 -2.29 -7.16
CA TYR A 163 -11.82 -1.80 -5.79
C TYR A 163 -12.46 -0.42 -5.59
N ARG A 164 -12.22 0.52 -6.52
CA ARG A 164 -12.75 1.90 -6.40
C ARG A 164 -14.27 1.97 -6.43
N GLU A 165 -14.91 1.04 -7.11
CA GLU A 165 -16.38 0.96 -7.18
C GLU A 165 -16.93 0.25 -5.95
N THR A 166 -16.36 -0.90 -5.60
CA THR A 166 -16.89 -1.74 -4.53
C THR A 166 -16.59 -1.18 -3.14
N VAL A 167 -15.47 -0.49 -2.95
CA VAL A 167 -15.07 0.07 -1.64
C VAL A 167 -16.07 1.08 -1.06
N ILE A 168 -16.95 1.63 -1.89
CA ILE A 168 -17.93 2.63 -1.47
C ILE A 168 -18.92 2.08 -0.42
N VAL A 169 -19.25 0.79 -0.47
CA VAL A 169 -20.11 0.15 0.55
C VAL A 169 -19.40 0.03 1.88
N ARG A 170 -18.07 -0.15 1.90
CA ARG A 170 -17.26 -0.13 3.11
C ARG A 170 -17.20 1.27 3.71
N THR A 171 -16.94 2.27 2.88
CA THR A 171 -16.73 3.64 3.37
C THR A 171 -18.02 4.36 3.75
N GLN A 172 -19.15 4.04 3.13
CA GLN A 172 -20.42 4.78 3.29
C GLN A 172 -21.59 3.92 3.76
N GLY A 173 -21.44 2.60 3.84
CA GLY A 173 -22.53 1.67 4.19
C GLY A 173 -23.22 2.02 5.51
N ALA A 174 -22.44 2.33 6.56
CA ALA A 174 -23.01 2.75 7.85
C ALA A 174 -23.84 4.02 7.76
N ILE A 175 -23.47 4.98 6.91
CA ILE A 175 -24.22 6.24 6.72
C ILE A 175 -25.59 5.96 6.10
N HIS A 176 -25.62 5.17 5.02
CA HIS A 176 -26.84 4.81 4.33
C HIS A 176 -27.76 3.95 5.20
N ALA A 177 -27.23 2.95 5.89
CA ALA A 177 -27.98 2.10 6.82
C ALA A 177 -28.57 2.92 7.97
N ALA A 178 -27.79 3.82 8.59
CA ALA A 178 -28.26 4.69 9.67
C ALA A 178 -29.39 5.64 9.25
N ARG A 179 -29.35 6.16 8.01
CA ARG A 179 -30.42 6.97 7.44
C ARG A 179 -31.71 6.18 7.24
N ALA A 180 -31.62 4.86 7.02
CA ALA A 180 -32.75 3.94 6.98
C ALA A 180 -33.15 3.41 8.37
N GLU A 181 -32.69 4.05 9.44
CA GLU A 181 -32.96 3.69 10.84
C GLU A 181 -32.49 2.26 11.24
N ALA A 182 -31.51 1.70 10.52
CA ALA A 182 -30.86 0.45 10.91
C ALA A 182 -30.06 0.62 12.20
N VAL A 183 -29.89 -0.49 12.97
CA VAL A 183 -29.16 -0.49 14.25
C VAL A 183 -27.70 -0.83 14.10
N ALA A 184 -27.30 -1.50 13.01
CA ALA A 184 -25.93 -1.77 12.59
C ALA A 184 -25.88 -2.02 11.09
N SER A 185 -24.68 -2.04 10.54
CA SER A 185 -24.45 -2.32 9.13
C SER A 185 -23.36 -3.37 8.98
N LEU A 186 -23.53 -4.26 8.03
CA LEU A 186 -22.56 -5.27 7.63
C LEU A 186 -22.29 -5.12 6.12
N ILE A 187 -21.10 -5.55 5.71
CA ILE A 187 -20.77 -5.68 4.28
C ILE A 187 -20.26 -7.08 3.97
N ARG A 188 -20.48 -7.53 2.75
CA ARG A 188 -19.60 -8.53 2.15
C ARG A 188 -18.23 -7.90 1.98
N SER A 189 -17.17 -8.58 2.39
CA SER A 189 -15.79 -8.12 2.26
C SER A 189 -15.47 -7.63 0.86
N VAL A 190 -14.68 -6.56 0.77
CA VAL A 190 -14.29 -5.93 -0.50
C VAL A 190 -13.09 -6.67 -1.09
N GLY A 191 -13.37 -7.76 -1.77
CA GLY A 191 -12.39 -8.60 -2.43
C GLY A 191 -13.02 -9.60 -3.39
N PRO A 192 -12.25 -10.11 -4.37
CA PRO A 192 -12.75 -11.09 -5.35
C PRO A 192 -12.77 -12.52 -4.81
N PHE A 193 -11.98 -12.80 -3.77
CA PHE A 193 -11.71 -14.12 -3.25
C PHE A 193 -11.70 -14.11 -1.72
N SER A 194 -12.06 -15.22 -1.10
CA SER A 194 -12.03 -15.42 0.35
C SER A 194 -11.91 -16.91 0.65
N MET A 195 -11.34 -17.23 1.80
CA MET A 195 -11.36 -18.56 2.45
C MET A 195 -11.82 -18.36 3.89
N GLN A 196 -13.04 -17.86 4.06
CA GLN A 196 -13.58 -17.43 5.36
C GLN A 196 -12.74 -16.30 6.01
N THR A 197 -12.02 -15.53 5.22
CA THR A 197 -11.19 -14.39 5.64
C THR A 197 -11.92 -13.07 5.34
N PRO A 198 -12.52 -12.41 6.35
CA PRO A 198 -13.06 -11.08 6.19
C PRO A 198 -11.96 -10.07 5.89
N HIS A 199 -12.30 -9.00 5.13
CA HIS A 199 -11.43 -7.87 4.85
C HIS A 199 -11.88 -6.66 5.69
N THR A 200 -10.98 -6.08 6.47
CA THR A 200 -11.22 -4.81 7.16
C THR A 200 -10.94 -3.60 6.24
N GLY A 201 -10.73 -2.46 6.80
CA GLY A 201 -10.38 -1.21 6.10
C GLY A 201 -11.15 -0.01 6.66
N GLY A 202 -10.72 1.20 6.33
CA GLY A 202 -11.30 2.44 6.82
C GLY A 202 -12.74 2.68 6.36
N MET A 203 -13.56 3.26 7.27
CA MET A 203 -14.91 3.70 6.99
C MET A 203 -15.10 5.15 7.47
N SER A 204 -16.22 5.74 7.10
CA SER A 204 -16.55 7.12 7.49
C SER A 204 -17.94 7.22 8.11
N TYR A 205 -18.13 8.23 8.94
CA TYR A 205 -19.44 8.70 9.38
C TYR A 205 -19.72 10.10 8.79
N ALA A 206 -20.99 10.45 8.70
CA ALA A 206 -21.40 11.80 8.26
C ALA A 206 -21.93 12.60 9.45
N ASP A 207 -21.71 13.90 9.44
CA ASP A 207 -22.24 14.82 10.44
C ASP A 207 -23.78 14.79 10.44
N GLY A 208 -24.37 14.82 11.63
CA GLY A 208 -25.81 14.74 11.80
C GLY A 208 -26.45 13.37 11.56
N VAL A 209 -25.68 12.35 11.20
CA VAL A 209 -26.15 10.96 11.06
C VAL A 209 -25.72 10.15 12.27
N LYS A 210 -26.66 9.38 12.84
CA LYS A 210 -26.37 8.50 13.99
C LYS A 210 -25.23 7.53 13.61
N LYS A 211 -24.20 7.45 14.43
CA LYS A 211 -23.14 6.45 14.29
C LYS A 211 -23.67 5.09 14.72
N ILE A 212 -23.53 4.10 13.86
CA ILE A 212 -23.91 2.71 14.10
C ILE A 212 -22.69 1.79 13.86
N PRO A 213 -22.59 0.62 14.51
CA PRO A 213 -21.54 -0.35 14.27
C PRO A 213 -21.51 -0.78 12.79
N HIS A 214 -20.29 -0.98 12.27
CA HIS A 214 -20.08 -1.40 10.88
C HIS A 214 -18.95 -2.42 10.79
N ALA A 215 -19.22 -3.58 10.15
CA ALA A 215 -18.29 -4.69 10.06
C ALA A 215 -18.37 -5.41 8.71
N ALA A 216 -17.32 -6.15 8.38
CA ALA A 216 -17.27 -7.02 7.21
C ALA A 216 -17.46 -8.49 7.60
N LEU A 217 -18.20 -9.23 6.80
CA LEU A 217 -18.29 -10.69 6.79
C LEU A 217 -17.44 -11.28 5.67
N SER A 218 -17.13 -12.56 5.75
CA SER A 218 -16.55 -13.30 4.62
C SER A 218 -17.49 -13.27 3.41
N LEU A 219 -16.94 -13.48 2.21
CA LEU A 219 -17.74 -13.56 0.98
C LEU A 219 -18.75 -14.71 1.06
N GLU A 220 -18.31 -15.83 1.63
CA GLU A 220 -19.09 -17.06 1.76
C GLU A 220 -20.30 -16.86 2.66
N ASP A 221 -20.13 -16.19 3.80
CA ASP A 221 -21.20 -15.99 4.77
C ASP A 221 -22.18 -14.93 4.32
N ALA A 222 -21.71 -13.84 3.72
CA ALA A 222 -22.59 -12.83 3.11
C ALA A 222 -23.48 -13.46 2.01
N ASN A 223 -22.88 -14.28 1.14
CA ASN A 223 -23.65 -15.02 0.12
C ASN A 223 -24.59 -16.07 0.73
N MET A 224 -24.20 -16.73 1.81
CA MET A 224 -25.07 -17.69 2.52
C MET A 224 -26.30 -16.98 3.06
N LEU A 225 -26.14 -15.85 3.76
CA LEU A 225 -27.25 -15.07 4.31
C LEU A 225 -28.18 -14.55 3.19
N SER A 226 -27.61 -14.12 2.08
CA SER A 226 -28.40 -13.70 0.90
C SER A 226 -29.28 -14.83 0.36
N ARG A 227 -28.72 -16.03 0.22
CA ARG A 227 -29.51 -17.21 -0.21
C ARG A 227 -30.58 -17.64 0.78
N MET A 228 -30.33 -17.49 2.09
CA MET A 228 -31.30 -17.78 3.13
C MET A 228 -32.46 -16.80 3.09
N GLN A 229 -32.17 -15.48 2.96
CA GLN A 229 -33.23 -14.46 2.80
C GLN A 229 -34.10 -14.73 1.55
N ALA A 230 -33.45 -15.10 0.41
CA ALA A 230 -34.19 -15.40 -0.82
C ALA A 230 -35.14 -16.62 -0.69
N ARG A 231 -34.91 -17.51 0.29
CA ARG A 231 -35.82 -18.62 0.63
C ARG A 231 -36.85 -18.26 1.69
N GLY A 232 -36.87 -17.00 2.16
CA GLY A 232 -37.81 -16.57 3.21
C GLY A 232 -37.42 -17.01 4.62
N GLU A 233 -36.18 -17.44 4.86
CA GLU A 233 -35.74 -17.86 6.19
C GLU A 233 -35.55 -16.62 7.10
N PRO A 234 -36.00 -16.69 8.38
CA PRO A 234 -35.81 -15.58 9.32
C PRO A 234 -34.34 -15.50 9.74
N LEU A 235 -33.65 -14.47 9.33
CA LEU A 235 -32.26 -14.21 9.66
C LEU A 235 -32.16 -13.36 10.91
N ARG A 236 -31.61 -13.90 11.99
CA ARG A 236 -31.36 -13.16 13.22
C ARG A 236 -29.92 -13.38 13.68
N VAL A 237 -29.22 -12.30 14.03
CA VAL A 237 -27.85 -12.36 14.53
C VAL A 237 -27.69 -11.63 15.86
N ARG A 238 -26.63 -11.99 16.59
CA ARG A 238 -26.08 -11.21 17.70
C ARG A 238 -24.73 -10.67 17.29
N LEU A 239 -24.59 -9.36 17.24
CA LEU A 239 -23.35 -8.64 16.94
C LEU A 239 -22.79 -8.03 18.23
N LYS A 240 -21.51 -8.26 18.53
CA LYS A 240 -20.76 -7.60 19.60
C LYS A 240 -19.49 -6.98 19.02
N MET A 241 -19.21 -5.74 19.38
CA MET A 241 -18.01 -5.00 18.98
C MET A 241 -17.61 -4.05 20.12
N GLU A 242 -16.35 -4.10 20.56
CA GLU A 242 -15.80 -3.18 21.57
C GLU A 242 -15.05 -1.99 20.96
N ALA A 243 -15.19 -1.80 19.65
CA ALA A 243 -14.50 -0.78 18.90
C ALA A 243 -14.69 0.62 19.46
N ARG A 244 -13.60 1.37 19.61
CA ARG A 244 -13.63 2.73 20.15
C ARG A 244 -12.53 3.62 19.59
N THR A 245 -12.85 4.88 19.40
CA THR A 245 -11.88 5.93 19.08
C THR A 245 -11.32 6.51 20.38
N LEU A 246 -10.00 6.68 20.43
CA LEU A 246 -9.26 7.30 21.51
C LEU A 246 -8.82 8.71 21.09
N SER A 247 -8.26 9.48 22.03
CA SER A 247 -7.57 10.74 21.69
C SER A 247 -6.40 10.48 20.75
N ASP A 248 -6.12 11.42 19.84
CA ASP A 248 -4.99 11.35 18.93
C ASP A 248 -3.68 11.06 19.67
N GLY A 249 -2.78 10.37 19.02
CA GLY A 249 -1.44 10.04 19.52
C GLY A 249 -0.34 10.62 18.64
N ILE A 250 0.90 10.32 19.00
CA ILE A 250 2.08 10.65 18.20
C ILE A 250 2.65 9.36 17.63
N SER A 251 2.94 9.37 16.33
CA SER A 251 3.72 8.39 15.61
C SER A 251 4.83 9.10 14.81
N ARG A 252 5.58 8.39 13.97
CA ARG A 252 6.72 8.99 13.27
C ARG A 252 6.88 8.39 11.88
N ASN A 253 7.11 9.24 10.85
CA ASN A 253 7.74 8.76 9.61
C ASN A 253 9.19 8.35 9.91
N VAL A 254 9.65 7.25 9.35
CA VAL A 254 11.08 6.87 9.39
C VAL A 254 11.78 7.51 8.20
N ILE A 255 12.88 8.22 8.44
CA ILE A 255 13.69 8.85 7.40
C ILE A 255 15.14 8.45 7.54
N ALA A 256 15.76 8.08 6.40
CA ALA A 256 17.18 7.77 6.30
C ALA A 256 17.72 8.23 4.94
N GLU A 257 19.01 8.60 4.85
CA GLU A 257 19.54 9.22 3.65
C GLU A 257 20.90 8.63 3.22
N ILE A 258 21.10 8.61 1.91
CA ILE A 258 22.41 8.57 1.25
C ILE A 258 22.63 9.96 0.67
N PRO A 259 23.44 10.82 1.29
CA PRO A 259 23.67 12.17 0.79
C PRO A 259 24.30 12.17 -0.59
N GLY A 260 23.81 13.02 -1.45
CA GLY A 260 24.34 13.21 -2.79
C GLY A 260 25.78 13.72 -2.79
N ARG A 261 26.59 13.24 -3.74
CA ARG A 261 28.01 13.65 -3.84
C ARG A 261 28.20 15.02 -4.48
N GLU A 262 27.22 15.53 -5.25
CA GLU A 262 27.31 16.83 -5.97
C GLU A 262 26.18 17.79 -5.62
N LYS A 263 24.95 17.27 -5.45
CA LYS A 263 23.72 18.05 -5.22
C LYS A 263 22.94 17.47 -4.04
N PRO A 264 23.51 17.51 -2.82
CA PRO A 264 22.90 16.87 -1.65
C PRO A 264 21.55 17.48 -1.25
N GLU A 265 21.22 18.68 -1.69
CA GLU A 265 19.94 19.33 -1.46
C GLU A 265 18.83 18.86 -2.40
N GLU A 266 19.15 18.25 -3.55
CA GLU A 266 18.19 17.63 -4.46
C GLU A 266 17.92 16.19 -4.01
N ILE A 267 16.65 15.79 -3.98
CA ILE A 267 16.22 14.57 -3.29
C ILE A 267 15.43 13.65 -4.23
N VAL A 268 15.79 12.38 -4.25
CA VAL A 268 14.98 11.29 -4.78
C VAL A 268 14.48 10.45 -3.62
N ILE A 269 13.16 10.34 -3.45
CA ILE A 269 12.54 9.51 -2.40
C ILE A 269 12.29 8.11 -2.94
N VAL A 270 12.55 7.10 -2.09
CA VAL A 270 12.05 5.72 -2.20
C VAL A 270 11.28 5.38 -0.94
N SER A 271 10.09 4.83 -1.05
CA SER A 271 9.17 4.73 0.07
C SER A 271 8.20 3.55 0.01
N GLY A 272 7.58 3.28 1.14
CA GLY A 272 6.40 2.49 1.42
C GLY A 272 5.80 2.95 2.74
N HIS A 273 4.65 2.42 3.19
CA HIS A 273 4.09 2.77 4.48
C HIS A 273 4.36 1.70 5.55
N ILE A 274 4.79 2.13 6.72
CA ILE A 274 5.21 1.21 7.81
C ILE A 274 4.05 0.70 8.65
N ASP A 275 2.97 1.44 8.74
CA ASP A 275 1.76 0.95 9.40
C ASP A 275 1.07 -0.12 8.54
N SER A 276 0.21 -0.90 9.15
CA SER A 276 -0.66 -1.89 8.52
C SER A 276 -1.96 -1.95 9.31
N TRP A 277 -2.97 -2.65 8.80
CA TRP A 277 -4.13 -2.98 9.62
C TRP A 277 -3.74 -3.81 10.85
N ASP A 278 -4.64 -3.88 11.80
CA ASP A 278 -4.50 -4.58 13.08
C ASP A 278 -4.77 -6.10 12.99
N VAL A 279 -4.69 -6.65 11.78
CA VAL A 279 -4.88 -8.06 11.43
C VAL A 279 -3.73 -8.54 10.56
N GLY A 280 -3.48 -9.85 10.52
CA GLY A 280 -2.36 -10.42 9.78
C GLY A 280 -0.99 -9.95 10.30
N GLN A 281 -0.02 -9.81 9.40
CA GLN A 281 1.32 -9.32 9.68
C GLN A 281 1.65 -8.02 8.92
N GLY A 282 0.78 -7.58 8.00
CA GLY A 282 1.06 -6.47 7.10
C GLY A 282 2.33 -6.73 6.28
N ALA A 283 2.46 -7.96 5.77
CA ALA A 283 3.64 -8.37 5.01
C ALA A 283 3.59 -7.83 3.59
N MET A 284 2.44 -7.94 2.96
CA MET A 284 2.17 -7.45 1.61
C MET A 284 1.81 -5.96 1.64
N ASP A 285 1.05 -5.54 2.64
CA ASP A 285 0.45 -4.21 2.78
C ASP A 285 0.87 -3.57 4.13
N ASP A 286 2.00 -2.82 4.24
CA ASP A 286 2.99 -2.59 3.19
C ASP A 286 4.42 -2.81 3.72
N GLY A 287 4.63 -3.83 4.56
CA GLY A 287 5.97 -4.20 5.02
C GLY A 287 6.90 -4.52 3.83
N GLY A 288 6.36 -5.18 2.80
CA GLY A 288 7.08 -5.52 1.57
C GLY A 288 7.61 -4.31 0.83
N GLY A 289 6.78 -3.29 0.61
CA GLY A 289 7.19 -2.05 -0.04
C GLY A 289 8.19 -1.25 0.79
N CYS A 290 7.98 -1.16 2.11
CA CYS A 290 8.95 -0.59 3.03
C CYS A 290 10.32 -1.21 2.87
N LEU A 291 10.40 -2.54 2.92
CA LEU A 291 11.69 -3.24 2.85
C LEU A 291 12.26 -3.26 1.43
N ALA A 292 11.45 -3.21 0.38
CA ALA A 292 11.92 -3.05 -0.98
C ALA A 292 12.61 -1.69 -1.18
N ALA A 293 12.01 -0.61 -0.68
CA ALA A 293 12.57 0.74 -0.72
C ALA A 293 13.87 0.86 0.11
N TRP A 294 13.86 0.32 1.34
CA TRP A 294 15.04 0.34 2.21
C TRP A 294 16.19 -0.48 1.65
N GLU A 295 15.93 -1.72 1.22
CA GLU A 295 16.96 -2.59 0.67
C GLU A 295 17.53 -2.05 -0.63
N ALA A 296 16.70 -1.43 -1.49
CA ALA A 296 17.16 -0.76 -2.70
C ALA A 296 18.23 0.31 -2.40
N ALA A 297 17.99 1.15 -1.40
CA ALA A 297 18.97 2.15 -0.98
C ALA A 297 20.18 1.52 -0.27
N ARG A 298 19.97 0.50 0.59
CA ARG A 298 21.06 -0.21 1.28
C ARG A 298 22.05 -0.86 0.29
N LEU A 299 21.55 -1.40 -0.82
CA LEU A 299 22.41 -1.97 -1.86
C LEU A 299 23.28 -0.91 -2.53
N MET A 300 22.83 0.33 -2.69
CA MET A 300 23.68 1.41 -3.16
C MET A 300 24.87 1.64 -2.22
N LEU A 301 24.62 1.70 -0.89
CA LEU A 301 25.69 1.80 0.11
C LEU A 301 26.66 0.63 0.04
N LYS A 302 26.13 -0.61 0.03
CA LYS A 302 26.93 -1.84 -0.02
C LYS A 302 27.84 -1.92 -1.25
N LEU A 303 27.39 -1.41 -2.38
CA LEU A 303 28.14 -1.41 -3.64
C LEU A 303 29.04 -0.16 -3.80
N GLY A 304 29.05 0.74 -2.83
CA GLY A 304 29.80 1.99 -2.90
C GLY A 304 29.27 2.98 -3.96
N LEU A 305 28.01 2.81 -4.36
CA LEU A 305 27.36 3.70 -5.33
C LEU A 305 26.87 4.95 -4.60
N ARG A 306 27.42 6.09 -4.97
CA ARG A 306 27.03 7.40 -4.40
C ARG A 306 26.48 8.28 -5.54
N PRO A 307 25.15 8.41 -5.63
CA PRO A 307 24.53 9.22 -6.68
C PRO A 307 24.83 10.71 -6.49
N LYS A 308 24.62 11.53 -7.53
CA LYS A 308 24.80 12.99 -7.48
C LYS A 308 23.86 13.66 -6.49
N ARG A 309 22.60 13.17 -6.38
CA ARG A 309 21.53 13.67 -5.52
C ARG A 309 21.35 12.75 -4.33
N THR A 310 20.77 13.28 -3.27
CA THR A 310 20.40 12.50 -2.08
C THR A 310 19.32 11.49 -2.44
N VAL A 311 19.54 10.21 -2.09
CA VAL A 311 18.49 9.21 -2.03
C VAL A 311 17.98 9.15 -0.59
N ARG A 312 16.69 9.42 -0.41
CA ARG A 312 16.00 9.42 0.88
C ARG A 312 15.03 8.26 0.93
N VAL A 313 15.21 7.36 1.90
CA VAL A 313 14.20 6.38 2.28
C VAL A 313 13.20 7.06 3.20
N VAL A 314 11.91 6.89 2.92
CA VAL A 314 10.83 7.32 3.81
C VAL A 314 9.88 6.15 4.01
N LEU A 315 9.69 5.73 5.28
CA LEU A 315 8.64 4.80 5.64
C LEU A 315 7.52 5.63 6.28
N TRP A 316 6.40 5.72 5.55
CA TRP A 316 5.29 6.57 5.96
C TRP A 316 4.52 5.95 7.12
N THR A 317 4.08 6.75 8.08
CA THR A 317 3.15 6.31 9.11
C THR A 317 1.74 6.78 8.82
N ASN A 318 0.73 6.01 9.22
CA ASN A 318 -0.68 6.34 9.12
C ASN A 318 -1.20 6.46 7.66
N GLU A 319 -0.75 5.62 6.75
CA GLU A 319 -1.36 5.52 5.43
C GLU A 319 -2.80 4.99 5.56
N GLU A 320 -2.97 3.84 6.21
CA GLU A 320 -4.17 2.99 6.27
C GLU A 320 -5.44 3.71 6.74
N ASN A 321 -5.29 4.69 7.61
CA ASN A 321 -6.46 5.37 8.18
C ASN A 321 -6.28 6.89 8.28
N GLY A 322 -5.53 7.51 7.34
CA GLY A 322 -5.44 8.96 7.34
C GLY A 322 -4.42 9.63 6.43
N ILE A 323 -3.41 8.91 5.96
CA ILE A 323 -2.30 9.45 5.12
C ILE A 323 -1.62 10.66 5.78
N ARG A 324 -1.66 10.74 7.12
CA ARG A 324 -1.17 11.92 7.85
C ARG A 324 0.36 12.02 7.81
N GLY A 325 1.07 10.88 7.66
CA GLY A 325 2.51 10.86 7.50
C GLY A 325 2.98 11.68 6.32
N ALA A 326 2.46 11.39 5.14
CA ALA A 326 2.80 12.11 3.92
C ALA A 326 2.28 13.56 3.91
N ILE A 327 1.08 13.80 4.44
CA ILE A 327 0.52 15.16 4.59
C ILE A 327 1.43 16.02 5.48
N GLN A 328 1.86 15.49 6.63
CA GLN A 328 2.74 16.22 7.56
C GLN A 328 4.13 16.43 6.98
N TYR A 329 4.66 15.42 6.25
CA TYR A 329 5.92 15.55 5.51
C TYR A 329 5.85 16.69 4.47
N ALA A 330 4.81 16.68 3.62
CA ALA A 330 4.62 17.73 2.62
C ALA A 330 4.56 19.13 3.25
N LYS A 331 3.88 19.27 4.39
CA LYS A 331 3.80 20.54 5.14
C LYS A 331 5.17 20.93 5.74
N ARG A 332 5.86 19.99 6.39
CA ARG A 332 7.17 20.25 7.04
C ARG A 332 8.25 20.64 6.03
N HIS A 333 8.22 20.03 4.85
CA HIS A 333 9.19 20.24 3.80
C HIS A 333 8.71 21.20 2.69
N GLU A 334 7.63 21.95 2.90
CA GLU A 334 7.00 22.80 1.87
C GLU A 334 8.00 23.70 1.16
N ALA A 335 8.88 24.37 1.92
CA ALA A 335 9.91 25.26 1.36
C ALA A 335 10.98 24.53 0.50
N THR A 336 11.11 23.22 0.62
CA THR A 336 12.11 22.40 -0.06
C THR A 336 11.52 21.39 -1.02
N LEU A 337 10.18 21.27 -1.14
CA LEU A 337 9.55 20.34 -2.09
C LEU A 337 9.99 20.62 -3.54
N ALA A 338 10.31 21.87 -3.84
CA ALA A 338 10.89 22.25 -5.14
C ALA A 338 12.23 21.57 -5.45
N LYS A 339 12.93 21.03 -4.47
CA LYS A 339 14.19 20.28 -4.62
C LYS A 339 14.00 18.76 -4.66
N HIS A 340 12.77 18.25 -4.50
CA HIS A 340 12.48 16.82 -4.63
C HIS A 340 12.37 16.48 -6.12
N THR A 341 13.35 15.76 -6.65
CA THR A 341 13.46 15.39 -8.07
C THR A 341 12.42 14.35 -8.47
N LEU A 342 12.18 13.36 -7.60
CA LEU A 342 11.22 12.27 -7.78
C LEU A 342 10.85 11.66 -6.43
N ALA A 343 9.61 11.23 -6.28
CA ALA A 343 9.22 10.36 -5.17
C ALA A 343 8.62 9.05 -5.72
N ILE A 344 9.16 7.92 -5.28
CA ILE A 344 8.75 6.57 -5.69
C ILE A 344 8.18 5.85 -4.48
N GLU A 345 7.02 5.22 -4.64
CA GLU A 345 6.36 4.41 -3.61
C GLU A 345 6.12 2.99 -4.11
N SER A 346 6.29 2.01 -3.23
CA SER A 346 5.88 0.63 -3.43
C SER A 346 4.77 0.34 -2.43
N ASP A 347 3.52 0.22 -2.92
CA ASP A 347 2.30 0.02 -2.13
C ASP A 347 1.25 -0.70 -3.01
N ALA A 348 1.62 -1.85 -3.52
CA ALA A 348 0.74 -2.73 -4.30
C ALA A 348 1.12 -4.21 -4.09
N GLY A 349 1.79 -4.47 -2.95
CA GLY A 349 2.47 -5.73 -2.69
C GLY A 349 3.82 -5.81 -3.39
N VAL A 350 4.52 -6.90 -3.12
CA VAL A 350 5.84 -7.19 -3.72
C VAL A 350 5.79 -8.47 -4.55
N PHE A 351 4.75 -8.59 -5.34
CA PHE A 351 4.60 -9.62 -6.38
C PHE A 351 5.52 -9.31 -7.56
N ARG A 352 5.44 -10.11 -8.63
CA ARG A 352 6.29 -9.92 -9.80
C ARG A 352 6.17 -8.49 -10.36
N PRO A 353 7.24 -7.68 -10.33
CA PRO A 353 7.18 -6.31 -10.83
C PRO A 353 7.08 -6.29 -12.37
N THR A 354 6.25 -5.39 -12.90
CA THR A 354 6.03 -5.21 -14.33
C THR A 354 6.55 -3.87 -14.85
N GLY A 355 6.82 -2.92 -13.94
CA GLY A 355 7.31 -1.59 -14.28
C GLY A 355 6.88 -0.54 -13.28
N PHE A 356 6.53 0.64 -13.77
CA PHE A 356 6.12 1.76 -12.92
C PHE A 356 4.97 2.56 -13.55
N GLY A 357 4.15 3.18 -12.68
CA GLY A 357 3.29 4.26 -13.09
C GLY A 357 3.92 5.61 -12.74
N PHE A 358 3.94 6.55 -13.67
CA PHE A 358 4.58 7.85 -13.52
C PHE A 358 3.60 9.01 -13.76
N LEU A 359 3.63 9.99 -12.87
CA LEU A 359 2.91 11.26 -12.96
C LEU A 359 3.91 12.41 -12.88
N GLY A 360 4.13 13.09 -14.00
CA GLY A 360 5.04 14.21 -14.17
C GLY A 360 4.93 14.81 -15.57
N SER A 361 5.93 15.60 -16.00
CA SER A 361 5.93 16.23 -17.31
C SER A 361 6.12 15.22 -18.47
N GLY A 362 5.76 15.63 -19.69
CA GLY A 362 5.97 14.81 -20.88
C GLY A 362 7.46 14.49 -21.12
N ARG A 363 8.35 15.46 -20.91
CA ARG A 363 9.80 15.26 -21.02
C ARG A 363 10.33 14.34 -19.90
N GLY A 364 9.79 14.47 -18.67
CA GLY A 364 10.08 13.53 -17.58
C GLY A 364 9.70 12.11 -17.93
N MET A 365 8.51 11.90 -18.54
CA MET A 365 8.05 10.59 -19.01
C MET A 365 9.01 9.95 -20.04
N GLU A 366 9.56 10.73 -20.97
CA GLU A 366 10.53 10.24 -21.95
C GLU A 366 11.82 9.76 -21.28
N ILE A 367 12.33 10.52 -20.30
CA ILE A 367 13.53 10.16 -19.53
C ILE A 367 13.26 8.87 -18.73
N ILE A 368 12.15 8.81 -18.00
CA ILE A 368 11.78 7.64 -17.21
C ILE A 368 11.66 6.39 -18.10
N ARG A 369 11.03 6.49 -19.27
CA ARG A 369 10.97 5.38 -20.25
C ARG A 369 12.34 4.94 -20.73
N GLY A 370 13.25 5.89 -20.89
CA GLY A 370 14.64 5.57 -21.23
C GLY A 370 15.32 4.77 -20.11
N VAL A 371 15.22 5.22 -18.86
CA VAL A 371 15.77 4.51 -17.69
C VAL A 371 15.15 3.12 -17.52
N ALA A 372 13.84 3.01 -17.72
CA ALA A 372 13.11 1.76 -17.56
C ALA A 372 13.62 0.62 -18.48
N LYS A 373 14.21 0.94 -19.64
CA LYS A 373 14.84 -0.08 -20.51
C LYS A 373 15.97 -0.86 -19.83
N LEU A 374 16.60 -0.28 -18.81
CA LEU A 374 17.61 -0.96 -18.00
C LEU A 374 16.99 -2.12 -17.17
N LEU A 375 15.67 -2.13 -17.02
CA LEU A 375 14.90 -3.12 -16.27
C LEU A 375 14.26 -4.20 -17.17
N ASP A 376 14.40 -4.10 -18.50
CA ASP A 376 13.91 -5.11 -19.44
C ASP A 376 14.41 -6.54 -19.10
N PRO A 377 15.68 -6.73 -18.68
CA PRO A 377 16.18 -8.06 -18.32
C PRO A 377 15.44 -8.74 -17.17
N ILE A 378 14.76 -7.97 -16.30
CA ILE A 378 13.96 -8.51 -15.19
C ILE A 378 12.45 -8.38 -15.43
N GLY A 379 12.03 -7.97 -16.63
CA GLY A 379 10.64 -7.85 -17.04
C GLY A 379 9.89 -6.65 -16.44
N SER A 380 10.64 -5.61 -15.95
CA SER A 380 10.07 -4.46 -15.25
C SER A 380 10.25 -3.13 -16.01
N GLY A 381 10.38 -3.19 -17.34
CA GLY A 381 10.66 -2.02 -18.19
C GLY A 381 9.43 -1.22 -18.64
N SER A 382 8.21 -1.59 -18.25
CA SER A 382 7.02 -0.85 -18.68
C SER A 382 6.79 0.43 -17.86
N ILE A 383 6.29 1.50 -18.54
CA ILE A 383 5.91 2.76 -17.85
C ILE A 383 4.50 3.15 -18.27
N ALA A 384 3.59 3.12 -17.29
CA ALA A 384 2.23 3.60 -17.42
C ALA A 384 2.12 5.10 -17.07
N LYS A 385 1.09 5.78 -17.59
CA LYS A 385 0.77 7.16 -17.21
C LYS A 385 -0.06 7.18 -15.92
N GLY A 386 0.33 8.03 -14.98
CA GLY A 386 -0.35 8.22 -13.69
C GLY A 386 0.42 7.57 -12.53
N CYS A 387 0.03 7.91 -11.32
CA CYS A 387 0.57 7.36 -10.08
C CYS A 387 -0.58 6.94 -9.17
N ARG A 388 -0.40 5.85 -8.42
CA ARG A 388 -1.38 5.31 -7.45
C ARG A 388 -0.84 5.24 -6.02
N GLY A 389 0.42 5.56 -5.80
CA GLY A 389 1.00 5.64 -4.47
C GLY A 389 0.30 6.72 -3.65
N ALA A 390 -0.38 6.32 -2.59
CA ALA A 390 -1.29 7.20 -1.86
C ALA A 390 -0.53 8.30 -1.11
N ASP A 391 0.62 7.98 -0.57
CA ASP A 391 1.48 8.89 0.18
C ASP A 391 2.20 9.88 -0.74
N VAL A 392 2.90 9.39 -1.77
CA VAL A 392 3.66 10.28 -2.67
C VAL A 392 2.76 11.23 -3.46
N LEU A 393 1.47 10.88 -3.69
CA LEU A 393 0.50 11.79 -4.30
C LEU A 393 0.29 13.08 -3.48
N LYS A 394 0.58 13.09 -2.17
CA LYS A 394 0.49 14.31 -1.34
C LYS A 394 1.57 15.32 -1.69
N LEU A 395 2.67 14.89 -2.32
CA LEU A 395 3.79 15.75 -2.72
C LEU A 395 3.56 16.46 -4.07
N VAL A 396 2.60 16.00 -4.87
CA VAL A 396 2.27 16.57 -6.20
C VAL A 396 1.92 18.06 -6.13
N ARG A 397 1.26 18.51 -5.06
CA ARG A 397 0.94 19.94 -4.86
C ARG A 397 2.18 20.83 -4.77
N GLY A 398 3.33 20.29 -4.34
CA GLY A 398 4.63 20.96 -4.37
C GLY A 398 5.36 20.84 -5.70
N GLY A 399 4.71 20.32 -6.74
CA GLY A 399 5.30 20.13 -8.08
C GLY A 399 6.26 18.94 -8.15
N VAL A 400 6.26 18.02 -7.18
CA VAL A 400 7.12 16.84 -7.19
C VAL A 400 6.58 15.81 -8.19
N PRO A 401 7.39 15.36 -9.17
CA PRO A 401 7.05 14.19 -9.97
C PRO A 401 6.94 12.95 -9.08
N VAL A 402 5.94 12.11 -9.30
CA VAL A 402 5.71 10.94 -8.46
C VAL A 402 5.56 9.66 -9.28
N MET A 403 5.93 8.56 -8.66
CA MET A 403 5.95 7.25 -9.29
C MET A 403 5.53 6.17 -8.29
N HIS A 404 4.93 5.10 -8.78
CA HIS A 404 4.70 3.90 -7.97
C HIS A 404 5.19 2.67 -8.71
N LEU A 405 5.64 1.66 -7.95
CA LEU A 405 6.00 0.36 -8.50
C LEU A 405 4.74 -0.38 -8.95
N GLU A 406 4.73 -0.86 -10.20
CA GLU A 406 3.67 -1.72 -10.73
C GLU A 406 4.09 -3.18 -10.61
N VAL A 407 3.19 -3.98 -10.03
CA VAL A 407 3.35 -5.43 -9.89
C VAL A 407 2.14 -6.17 -10.44
N GLU A 408 2.23 -7.49 -10.61
CA GLU A 408 1.06 -8.33 -10.88
C GLU A 408 0.06 -8.24 -9.72
N ARG A 409 -1.24 -8.01 -10.03
CA ARG A 409 -2.25 -7.67 -9.03
C ARG A 409 -3.23 -8.78 -8.73
N GLU A 410 -3.13 -9.91 -9.40
CA GLU A 410 -4.12 -11.00 -9.27
C GLU A 410 -4.36 -11.37 -7.80
N LYS A 411 -3.28 -11.51 -7.03
CA LYS A 411 -3.35 -11.97 -5.63
C LYS A 411 -3.51 -10.85 -4.60
N TYR A 412 -3.31 -9.58 -4.98
CA TYR A 412 -3.32 -8.47 -4.03
C TYR A 412 -4.57 -8.47 -3.16
N PHE A 413 -5.75 -8.45 -3.78
CA PHE A 413 -7.02 -8.43 -3.07
C PHE A 413 -7.44 -9.79 -2.46
N TRP A 414 -6.61 -10.83 -2.55
CA TRP A 414 -6.82 -12.06 -1.80
C TRP A 414 -6.41 -11.91 -0.34
N PHE A 415 -5.40 -11.08 -0.08
CA PHE A 415 -4.77 -10.92 1.23
C PHE A 415 -4.97 -9.52 1.84
N HIS A 416 -5.20 -8.52 1.00
CA HIS A 416 -5.33 -7.13 1.38
C HIS A 416 -6.33 -6.93 2.53
N HIS A 417 -5.85 -6.38 3.65
CA HIS A 417 -6.62 -6.08 4.86
C HIS A 417 -7.24 -7.32 5.54
N THR A 418 -6.59 -8.46 5.48
CA THR A 418 -7.06 -9.72 6.10
C THR A 418 -6.02 -10.32 7.05
N ASP A 419 -6.46 -11.28 7.89
CA ASP A 419 -5.55 -12.11 8.69
C ASP A 419 -4.58 -12.95 7.85
N ALA A 420 -4.84 -13.09 6.54
CA ALA A 420 -4.02 -13.84 5.62
C ALA A 420 -2.84 -13.03 5.03
N ASP A 421 -2.73 -11.73 5.32
CA ASP A 421 -1.55 -10.94 4.93
C ASP A 421 -0.35 -11.28 5.82
N THR A 422 0.35 -12.35 5.45
CA THR A 422 1.47 -12.93 6.18
C THR A 422 2.66 -13.17 5.26
N ILE A 423 3.87 -13.24 5.83
CA ILE A 423 5.13 -13.34 5.06
C ILE A 423 5.17 -14.57 4.13
N ASP A 424 4.52 -15.67 4.48
CA ASP A 424 4.47 -16.92 3.69
C ASP A 424 3.63 -16.80 2.40
N LYS A 425 2.95 -15.69 2.19
CA LYS A 425 2.23 -15.38 0.93
C LYS A 425 3.12 -14.71 -0.12
N LEU A 426 4.33 -14.29 0.26
CA LEU A 426 5.25 -13.57 -0.60
C LEU A 426 6.37 -14.48 -1.09
N ASP A 427 6.77 -14.29 -2.36
CA ASP A 427 7.89 -15.00 -2.98
C ASP A 427 9.18 -14.16 -2.83
N PRO A 428 10.26 -14.71 -2.21
CA PRO A 428 11.53 -14.00 -2.08
C PRO A 428 12.13 -13.55 -3.43
N ALA A 429 11.94 -14.30 -4.50
CA ALA A 429 12.48 -13.94 -5.81
C ALA A 429 11.69 -12.77 -6.45
N GLU A 430 10.38 -12.72 -6.24
CA GLU A 430 9.55 -11.59 -6.68
C GLU A 430 9.88 -10.33 -5.88
N PHE A 431 9.98 -10.44 -4.54
CA PHE A 431 10.44 -9.35 -3.67
C PHE A 431 11.80 -8.80 -4.13
N ASN A 432 12.77 -9.67 -4.39
CA ASN A 432 14.10 -9.25 -4.84
C ASN A 432 14.09 -8.53 -6.19
N ARG A 433 13.18 -8.88 -7.10
CA ARG A 433 12.97 -8.12 -8.35
C ARG A 433 12.37 -6.75 -8.09
N CYS A 434 11.46 -6.61 -7.12
CA CYS A 434 10.95 -5.30 -6.69
C CYS A 434 12.09 -4.42 -6.14
N VAL A 435 12.96 -4.99 -5.30
CA VAL A 435 14.18 -4.31 -4.82
C VAL A 435 15.07 -3.86 -5.99
N ALA A 436 15.31 -4.73 -6.96
CA ALA A 436 16.13 -4.41 -8.13
C ALA A 436 15.53 -3.26 -8.96
N ALA A 437 14.22 -3.31 -9.22
CA ALA A 437 13.50 -2.28 -9.96
C ALA A 437 13.60 -0.92 -9.26
N MET A 438 13.31 -0.88 -7.94
CA MET A 438 13.41 0.33 -7.12
C MET A 438 14.85 0.87 -7.08
N ALA A 439 15.86 0.00 -6.91
CA ALA A 439 17.26 0.39 -6.81
C ALA A 439 17.77 1.02 -8.11
N VAL A 440 17.52 0.37 -9.25
CA VAL A 440 17.97 0.88 -10.55
C VAL A 440 17.29 2.21 -10.88
N MET A 441 15.98 2.29 -10.75
CA MET A 441 15.23 3.52 -11.05
C MET A 441 15.69 4.67 -10.16
N ALA A 442 15.76 4.47 -8.85
CA ALA A 442 16.16 5.51 -7.91
C ALA A 442 17.60 5.96 -8.10
N TYR A 443 18.54 5.01 -8.28
CA TYR A 443 19.94 5.34 -8.49
C TYR A 443 20.15 6.16 -9.75
N VAL A 444 19.62 5.70 -10.88
CA VAL A 444 19.84 6.36 -12.17
C VAL A 444 19.25 7.77 -12.15
N ILE A 445 18.01 7.95 -11.67
CA ILE A 445 17.40 9.28 -11.58
C ILE A 445 18.16 10.19 -10.61
N ALA A 446 18.67 9.67 -9.50
CA ALA A 446 19.47 10.45 -8.56
C ALA A 446 20.87 10.80 -9.11
N ASP A 447 21.38 10.05 -10.09
CA ASP A 447 22.71 10.26 -10.70
C ASP A 447 22.68 10.97 -12.06
N LEU A 448 21.51 11.25 -12.65
CA LEU A 448 21.41 11.99 -13.90
C LEU A 448 22.17 13.33 -13.83
N PRO A 449 22.84 13.78 -14.90
CA PRO A 449 23.50 15.09 -14.96
C PRO A 449 22.54 16.24 -14.63
N GLU A 450 21.34 16.20 -15.18
CA GLU A 450 20.28 17.19 -14.96
C GLU A 450 19.16 16.65 -14.10
N THR A 451 18.43 17.55 -13.43
CA THR A 451 17.24 17.15 -12.66
C THR A 451 16.10 16.72 -13.57
N LEU A 452 15.25 15.81 -13.12
CA LEU A 452 14.07 15.38 -13.88
C LEU A 452 13.14 16.59 -14.11
N PRO A 453 12.73 16.90 -15.35
CA PRO A 453 11.83 18.01 -15.64
C PRO A 453 10.44 17.81 -15.00
N ARG A 454 9.89 18.90 -14.48
CA ARG A 454 8.57 18.94 -13.82
C ARG A 454 7.45 19.24 -14.80
#